data_b1b0296941815799a4798e3f89812185
#
_entry.id   b1b0296941815799a4798e3f89812185
#
_cell.length_a   1.000
_cell.length_b   1.000
_cell.length_c   1.000
_cell.angle_alpha   90.00
_cell.angle_beta   90.00
_cell.angle_gamma   90.00
#
_symmetry.space_group_name_H-M   'P 1'
#
loop_
_entity.id
_entity.type
_entity.pdbx_description
1 polymer ?
#
loop_
_entity_poly.entity_id
_entity_poly.type
_entity_poly.pdbx_seq_one_letter_code
_entity_poly.pdbx_strand_id
1 'polypeptide(L)'
;MTELTWFDHLVVHTGDIGGPPSLHPDVPQRTGELLVRRRLIEESIAMMRRLHLIELVTDGMVGFLYRATEESSGIVELLRSPYSMALKDRASWLNANILSRTRAELEELVAERIGRWDIGFEYGDKNSKALNNV
;
A
#
# COMPACT_ATOMS: atom_id res chain seq x y z
N MET A 1 5.96 3.16 5.41
CA MET A 1 5.19 1.91 5.49
C MET A 1 3.68 2.13 5.42
N THR A 2 3.13 3.08 6.15
CA THR A 2 1.68 3.42 6.13
C THR A 2 1.15 3.71 4.73
N GLU A 3 1.82 4.56 3.96
CA GLU A 3 1.42 4.88 2.57
C GLU A 3 1.43 3.67 1.65
N LEU A 4 2.41 2.78 1.78
CA LEU A 4 2.45 1.54 0.99
C LEU A 4 1.25 0.63 1.30
N THR A 5 0.81 0.58 2.55
CA THR A 5 -0.39 -0.16 2.95
C THR A 5 -1.65 0.46 2.33
N TRP A 6 -1.75 1.79 2.30
CA TRP A 6 -2.83 2.48 1.60
C TRP A 6 -2.85 2.16 0.11
N PHE A 7 -1.71 2.29 -0.55
CA PHE A 7 -1.62 2.04 -1.99
C PHE A 7 -1.87 0.58 -2.35
N ASP A 8 -1.42 -0.37 -1.53
CA ASP A 8 -1.73 -1.78 -1.70
C ASP A 8 -3.24 -2.06 -1.65
N HIS A 9 -3.95 -1.40 -0.74
CA HIS A 9 -5.40 -1.48 -0.70
C HIS A 9 -6.06 -0.77 -1.89
N LEU A 10 -5.69 0.48 -2.12
CA LEU A 10 -6.33 1.32 -3.13
C LEU A 10 -6.17 0.77 -4.55
N VAL A 11 -5.05 0.13 -4.86
CA VAL A 11 -4.79 -0.43 -6.20
C VAL A 11 -5.74 -1.56 -6.57
N VAL A 12 -6.23 -2.31 -5.60
CA VAL A 12 -7.20 -3.40 -5.83
C VAL A 12 -8.65 -2.98 -5.57
N HIS A 13 -8.87 -1.78 -5.01
CA HIS A 13 -10.18 -1.19 -4.70
C HIS A 13 -10.38 0.18 -5.37
N THR A 14 -9.91 0.34 -6.58
CA THR A 14 -10.01 1.60 -7.33
C THR A 14 -11.44 2.08 -7.53
N GLY A 15 -12.42 1.18 -7.60
CA GLY A 15 -13.84 1.53 -7.69
C GLY A 15 -14.34 2.37 -6.52
N ASP A 16 -13.78 2.20 -5.32
CA ASP A 16 -14.17 2.94 -4.12
C ASP A 16 -13.74 4.42 -4.15
N ILE A 17 -12.78 4.76 -4.99
CA ILE A 17 -12.22 6.10 -5.12
C ILE A 17 -12.47 6.74 -6.50
N GLY A 18 -13.52 6.30 -7.19
CA GLY A 18 -13.95 6.85 -8.47
C GLY A 18 -13.14 6.38 -9.69
N GLY A 19 -12.36 5.32 -9.54
CA GLY A 19 -11.56 4.71 -10.59
C GLY A 19 -12.25 3.55 -11.31
N PRO A 20 -11.49 2.78 -12.10
CA PRO A 20 -11.97 1.57 -12.75
C PRO A 20 -12.54 0.56 -11.74
N PRO A 21 -13.34 -0.42 -12.17
CA PRO A 21 -13.89 -1.43 -11.27
C PRO A 21 -12.83 -2.12 -10.42
N SER A 22 -13.12 -2.29 -9.14
CA SER A 22 -12.22 -2.94 -8.18
C SER A 22 -11.89 -4.37 -8.61
N LEU A 23 -10.66 -4.80 -8.35
CA LEU A 23 -10.21 -6.17 -8.64
C LEU A 23 -10.59 -7.16 -7.55
N HIS A 24 -10.74 -6.69 -6.32
CA HIS A 24 -11.13 -7.50 -5.18
C HIS A 24 -12.52 -7.08 -4.68
N PRO A 25 -13.33 -8.03 -4.17
CA PRO A 25 -14.60 -7.71 -3.54
C PRO A 25 -14.40 -6.98 -2.23
N ASP A 26 -15.44 -6.26 -1.79
CA ASP A 26 -15.47 -5.66 -0.47
C ASP A 26 -15.43 -6.72 0.63
N VAL A 27 -14.59 -6.50 1.64
CA VAL A 27 -14.44 -7.40 2.77
C VAL A 27 -15.04 -6.76 4.02
N PRO A 28 -16.02 -7.41 4.70
CA PRO A 28 -16.75 -6.82 5.82
C PRO A 28 -15.90 -6.59 7.09
N GLN A 29 -14.80 -7.30 7.28
CA GLN A 29 -13.94 -7.20 8.46
C GLN A 29 -12.52 -6.76 8.08
N ARG A 30 -12.35 -5.47 7.92
CA ARG A 30 -11.12 -4.87 7.36
C ARG A 30 -9.93 -4.84 8.33
N THR A 31 -10.14 -4.78 9.64
CA THR A 31 -9.06 -4.52 10.62
C THR A 31 -8.06 -5.67 10.72
N GLY A 32 -8.52 -6.91 10.79
CA GLY A 32 -7.64 -8.08 10.85
C GLY A 32 -6.89 -8.33 9.54
N GLU A 33 -7.57 -8.13 8.42
CA GLU A 33 -6.99 -8.25 7.08
C GLU A 33 -5.85 -7.25 6.87
N LEU A 34 -6.00 -6.04 7.37
CA LEU A 34 -4.99 -5.00 7.25
C LEU A 34 -3.68 -5.31 7.97
N LEU A 35 -3.76 -5.89 9.16
CA LEU A 35 -2.56 -6.32 9.89
C LEU A 35 -1.83 -7.43 9.15
N VAL A 36 -2.56 -8.38 8.58
CA VAL A 36 -1.98 -9.45 7.75
C VAL A 36 -1.36 -8.86 6.48
N ARG A 37 -2.03 -7.94 5.81
CA ARG A 37 -1.51 -7.26 4.61
C ARG A 37 -0.27 -6.45 4.91
N ARG A 38 -0.23 -5.70 6.01
CA ARG A 38 0.95 -4.93 6.41
C ARG A 38 2.16 -5.82 6.58
N ARG A 39 2.02 -6.95 7.27
CA ARG A 39 3.09 -7.93 7.42
C ARG A 39 3.56 -8.48 6.08
N LEU A 40 2.61 -8.80 5.20
CA LEU A 40 2.91 -9.29 3.86
C LEU A 40 3.68 -8.25 3.03
N ILE A 41 3.33 -6.97 3.14
CA ILE A 41 4.04 -5.85 2.50
C ILE A 41 5.46 -5.75 3.05
N GLU A 42 5.65 -5.80 4.37
CA GLU A 42 6.97 -5.73 5.00
C GLU A 42 7.88 -6.87 4.53
N GLU A 43 7.37 -8.08 4.49
CA GLU A 43 8.10 -9.26 3.99
C GLU A 43 8.41 -9.14 2.49
N SER A 44 7.47 -8.65 1.69
CA SER A 44 7.64 -8.42 0.25
C SER A 44 8.68 -7.34 -0.04
N ILE A 45 8.66 -6.24 0.68
CA ILE A 45 9.65 -5.16 0.59
C ILE A 45 11.05 -5.69 0.91
N ALA A 46 11.18 -6.46 1.98
CA ALA A 46 12.46 -7.08 2.36
C ALA A 46 13.00 -8.02 1.26
N MET A 47 12.12 -8.81 0.64
CA MET A 47 12.48 -9.69 -0.47
C MET A 47 12.86 -8.89 -1.73
N MET A 48 12.07 -7.91 -2.14
CA MET A 48 12.35 -7.08 -3.31
C MET A 48 13.67 -6.31 -3.17
N ARG A 49 14.01 -5.86 -1.97
CA ARG A 49 15.31 -5.23 -1.70
C ARG A 49 16.47 -6.22 -1.88
N ARG A 50 16.34 -7.45 -1.38
CA ARG A 50 17.36 -8.51 -1.59
C ARG A 50 17.54 -8.87 -3.06
N LEU A 51 16.49 -8.76 -3.85
CA LEU A 51 16.53 -9.01 -5.30
C LEU A 51 16.92 -7.77 -6.11
N HIS A 52 17.29 -6.66 -5.48
CA HIS A 52 17.62 -5.38 -6.11
C HIS A 52 16.52 -4.80 -7.00
N LEU A 53 15.26 -5.13 -6.72
CA LEU A 53 14.10 -4.58 -7.45
C LEU A 53 13.65 -3.23 -6.91
N ILE A 54 13.91 -2.98 -5.64
CA ILE A 54 13.68 -1.68 -4.99
C ILE A 54 14.88 -1.30 -4.13
N GLU A 55 15.08 -0.01 -3.95
CA GLU A 55 16.09 0.57 -3.08
C GLU A 55 15.48 1.52 -2.07
N LEU A 56 16.12 1.65 -0.92
CA LEU A 56 15.78 2.65 0.09
C LEU A 56 16.63 3.90 -0.15
N VAL A 57 15.97 5.02 -0.37
CA VAL A 57 16.61 6.32 -0.62
C VAL A 57 16.31 7.26 0.54
N THR A 58 17.31 7.99 0.99
CA THR A 58 17.12 9.08 1.96
C THR A 58 16.80 10.38 1.25
N ASP A 59 15.71 11.00 1.64
CA ASP A 59 15.32 12.34 1.22
C ASP A 59 15.37 13.29 2.43
N GLY A 60 16.02 14.43 2.29
CA GLY A 60 16.21 15.37 3.39
C GLY A 60 14.93 16.02 3.91
N MET A 61 13.84 15.99 3.14
CA MET A 61 12.54 16.57 3.50
C MET A 61 11.53 15.54 3.97
N VAL A 62 11.54 14.35 3.39
CA VAL A 62 10.52 13.30 3.62
C VAL A 62 11.04 12.14 4.46
N GLY A 63 12.36 12.00 4.58
CA GLY A 63 13.01 10.91 5.29
C GLY A 63 13.35 9.74 4.37
N PHE A 64 12.80 8.56 4.62
CA PHE A 64 13.09 7.36 3.83
C PHE A 64 12.01 7.12 2.77
N LEU A 65 12.45 6.90 1.52
CA LEU A 65 11.61 6.56 0.38
C LEU A 65 12.03 5.23 -0.23
N TYR A 66 11.07 4.43 -0.67
CA TYR A 66 11.32 3.29 -1.53
C TYR A 66 11.22 3.70 -2.99
N ARG A 67 12.21 3.30 -3.78
CA ARG A 67 12.26 3.57 -5.21
C ARG A 67 12.48 2.27 -5.99
N ALA A 68 11.74 2.10 -7.08
CA ALA A 68 11.97 1.01 -8.02
C ALA A 68 13.33 1.21 -8.71
N THR A 69 14.08 0.12 -8.90
CA THR A 69 15.32 0.10 -9.66
C THR A 69 15.05 -0.10 -11.15
N GLU A 70 16.06 0.04 -12.00
CA GLU A 70 15.94 -0.21 -13.43
C GLU A 70 15.59 -1.67 -13.74
N GLU A 71 16.07 -2.61 -12.95
CA GLU A 71 15.80 -4.04 -13.10
C GLU A 71 14.34 -4.39 -12.88
N SER A 72 13.62 -3.63 -12.07
CA SER A 72 12.22 -3.89 -11.74
C SER A 72 11.29 -3.79 -12.94
N SER A 73 11.56 -2.90 -13.89
CA SER A 73 10.75 -2.75 -15.09
C SER A 73 10.72 -4.01 -15.95
N GLY A 74 11.87 -4.66 -16.14
CA GLY A 74 11.98 -5.93 -16.87
C GLY A 74 11.18 -7.05 -16.22
N ILE A 75 11.21 -7.15 -14.89
CA ILE A 75 10.40 -8.14 -14.15
C ILE A 75 8.90 -7.86 -14.33
N VAL A 76 8.48 -6.59 -14.16
CA VAL A 76 7.07 -6.21 -14.33
C VAL A 76 6.55 -6.50 -15.75
N GLU A 77 7.36 -6.30 -16.78
CA GLU A 77 6.99 -6.61 -18.17
C GLU A 77 6.75 -8.11 -18.40
N LEU A 78 7.39 -8.99 -17.67
CA LEU A 78 7.19 -10.44 -17.74
C LEU A 78 5.86 -10.91 -17.10
N LEU A 79 5.26 -10.11 -16.25
CA LEU A 79 3.98 -10.42 -15.61
C LEU A 79 2.83 -10.18 -16.60
N ARG A 80 2.35 -11.23 -17.24
CA ARG A 80 1.35 -11.17 -18.34
C ARG A 80 0.07 -11.96 -18.09
N SER A 81 -0.16 -12.46 -16.87
CA SER A 81 -1.44 -13.05 -16.54
C SER A 81 -2.57 -12.00 -16.63
N PRO A 82 -3.83 -12.41 -16.87
CA PRO A 82 -4.97 -11.48 -16.89
C PRO A 82 -5.04 -10.61 -15.63
N TYR A 83 -4.81 -11.19 -14.46
CA TYR A 83 -4.78 -10.47 -13.20
C TYR A 83 -3.62 -9.47 -13.13
N SER A 84 -2.41 -9.87 -13.52
CA SER A 84 -1.25 -8.99 -13.53
C SER A 84 -1.44 -7.80 -14.48
N MET A 85 -2.04 -8.03 -15.64
CA MET A 85 -2.35 -6.96 -16.60
C MET A 85 -3.39 -5.98 -16.02
N ALA A 86 -4.44 -6.49 -15.40
CA ALA A 86 -5.44 -5.68 -14.73
C ALA A 86 -4.83 -4.88 -13.57
N LEU A 87 -3.94 -5.49 -12.78
CA LEU A 87 -3.25 -4.81 -11.69
C LEU A 87 -2.33 -3.67 -12.20
N LYS A 88 -1.63 -3.87 -13.31
CA LYS A 88 -0.83 -2.81 -13.95
C LYS A 88 -1.70 -1.65 -14.39
N ASP A 89 -2.86 -1.90 -15.00
CA ASP A 89 -3.80 -0.86 -15.39
C ASP A 89 -4.29 -0.07 -14.19
N ARG A 90 -4.60 -0.74 -13.08
CA ARG A 90 -5.02 -0.08 -11.83
C ARG A 90 -3.88 0.73 -11.21
N ALA A 91 -2.66 0.20 -11.22
CA ALA A 91 -1.48 0.93 -10.74
C ALA A 91 -1.20 2.18 -11.58
N SER A 92 -1.34 2.09 -12.90
CA SER A 92 -1.20 3.24 -13.80
C SER A 92 -2.26 4.31 -13.55
N TRP A 93 -3.51 3.89 -13.36
CA TRP A 93 -4.59 4.80 -13.00
C TRP A 93 -4.34 5.47 -11.65
N LEU A 94 -3.93 4.71 -10.65
CA LEU A 94 -3.59 5.21 -9.31
C LEU A 94 -2.46 6.25 -9.38
N ASN A 95 -1.41 5.96 -10.14
CA ASN A 95 -0.31 6.89 -10.35
C ASN A 95 -0.77 8.20 -10.97
N ALA A 96 -1.61 8.15 -12.01
CA ALA A 96 -2.09 9.34 -12.71
C ALA A 96 -3.06 10.21 -11.90
N ASN A 97 -3.86 9.59 -11.01
CA ASN A 97 -4.98 10.27 -10.36
C ASN A 97 -4.81 10.47 -8.84
N ILE A 98 -3.98 9.67 -8.20
CA ILE A 98 -3.87 9.64 -6.74
C ILE A 98 -2.46 10.00 -6.25
N LEU A 99 -1.40 9.43 -6.83
CA LEU A 99 -0.03 9.62 -6.33
C LEU A 99 0.51 11.04 -6.52
N SER A 100 -0.12 11.84 -7.37
CA SER A 100 0.21 13.26 -7.54
C SER A 100 -0.34 14.16 -6.43
N ARG A 101 -1.22 13.62 -5.57
CA ARG A 101 -1.81 14.38 -4.45
C ARG A 101 -0.81 14.59 -3.34
N THR A 102 -1.01 15.66 -2.57
CA THR A 102 -0.22 15.90 -1.35
C THR A 102 -0.54 14.84 -0.29
N ARG A 103 0.35 14.69 0.69
CA ARG A 103 0.11 13.77 1.81
C ARG A 103 -1.18 14.09 2.55
N ALA A 104 -1.47 15.38 2.78
CA ALA A 104 -2.71 15.80 3.43
C ALA A 104 -3.96 15.39 2.65
N GLU A 105 -3.95 15.56 1.33
CA GLU A 105 -5.05 15.12 0.45
C GLU A 105 -5.21 13.59 0.42
N LEU A 106 -4.11 12.85 0.51
CA LEU A 106 -4.15 11.38 0.62
C LEU A 106 -4.72 10.93 1.97
N GLU A 107 -4.31 11.56 3.07
CA GLU A 107 -4.84 11.27 4.40
C GLU A 107 -6.34 11.56 4.48
N GLU A 108 -6.81 12.65 3.88
CA GLU A 108 -8.23 13.00 3.79
C GLU A 108 -9.01 11.98 2.96
N LEU A 109 -8.50 11.58 1.80
CA LEU A 109 -9.12 10.55 0.95
C LEU A 109 -9.24 9.22 1.67
N VAL A 110 -8.18 8.80 2.35
CA VAL A 110 -8.14 7.56 3.13
C VAL A 110 -9.11 7.63 4.32
N ALA A 111 -9.16 8.75 5.04
CA ALA A 111 -10.09 8.97 6.14
C ALA A 111 -11.55 8.91 5.69
N GLU A 112 -11.89 9.50 4.56
CA GLU A 112 -13.25 9.48 4.00
C GLU A 112 -13.69 8.09 3.53
N ARG A 113 -12.79 7.35 2.88
CA ARG A 113 -13.13 6.10 2.19
C ARG A 113 -12.83 4.85 3.01
N ILE A 114 -11.83 4.92 3.87
CA ILE A 114 -11.32 3.80 4.65
C ILE A 114 -11.44 4.08 6.16
N GLY A 115 -11.94 5.21 6.55
CA GLY A 115 -12.15 5.91 7.83
C GLY A 115 -12.04 5.19 9.17
N ARG A 116 -11.80 3.88 9.19
CA ARG A 116 -11.63 3.07 10.40
C ARG A 116 -10.24 2.44 10.53
N TRP A 117 -9.32 2.78 9.63
CA TRP A 117 -8.00 2.18 9.58
C TRP A 117 -7.08 2.66 10.69
N ASP A 118 -7.06 3.96 10.97
CA ASP A 118 -6.19 4.55 11.98
C ASP A 118 -6.58 4.11 13.40
N ILE A 119 -7.87 3.96 13.67
CA ILE A 119 -8.37 3.46 14.96
C ILE A 119 -7.88 2.03 15.23
N GLY A 120 -7.82 1.17 14.22
CA GLY A 120 -7.34 -0.21 14.35
C GLY A 120 -5.82 -0.30 14.63
N PHE A 121 -5.02 0.57 14.03
CA PHE A 121 -3.57 0.60 14.23
C PHE A 121 -3.17 1.17 15.61
N GLU A 122 -3.86 2.21 16.09
CA GLU A 122 -3.62 2.75 17.43
C GLU A 122 -3.99 1.78 18.56
N TYR A 123 -5.06 1.01 18.41
CA TYR A 123 -5.46 0.01 19.40
C TYR A 123 -4.50 -1.19 19.46
N GLY A 124 -3.94 -1.62 18.34
CA GLY A 124 -2.95 -2.71 18.30
C GLY A 124 -1.66 -2.34 19.03
N ASP A 125 -1.20 -1.11 18.88
CA ASP A 125 0.06 -0.64 19.51
C ASP A 125 -0.09 -0.38 21.00
N LYS A 126 -1.26 0.06 21.47
CA LYS A 126 -1.55 0.25 22.91
C LYS A 126 -1.66 -1.08 23.68
N ASN A 127 -2.23 -2.12 23.06
CA ASN A 127 -2.31 -3.44 23.70
C ASN A 127 -0.95 -4.16 23.75
N SER A 128 -0.08 -3.93 22.78
CA SER A 128 1.28 -4.48 22.80
C SER A 128 2.13 -3.88 23.94
N LYS A 129 1.93 -2.58 24.25
CA LYS A 129 2.62 -1.93 25.37
C LYS A 129 2.07 -2.30 26.75
N ALA A 130 0.79 -2.65 26.84
CA ALA A 130 0.17 -3.07 28.10
C ALA A 130 0.60 -4.49 28.55
N LEU A 131 0.94 -5.36 27.60
CA LEU A 131 1.40 -6.73 27.89
C LEU A 131 2.88 -6.82 28.30
N ASN A 132 3.68 -5.78 28.04
CA ASN A 132 5.10 -5.74 28.42
C ASN A 132 5.37 -5.07 29.78
N ASN A 133 4.34 -4.68 30.52
CA ASN A 133 4.44 -4.04 31.84
C ASN A 133 3.82 -4.89 32.97
N VAL A 134 3.73 -6.17 32.77
CA VAL A 134 3.31 -7.11 33.85
C VAL A 134 4.45 -8.06 34.17
#